data_e9ab2adc4b71064030d095d076255ee3
#
_entry.id   e9ab2adc4b71064030d095d076255ee3
#
_cell.length_a   1.000
_cell.length_b   1.000
_cell.length_c   1.000
_cell.angle_alpha   90.00
_cell.angle_beta   90.00
_cell.angle_gamma   90.00
#
_symmetry.space_group_name_H-M   'P 1'
#
loop_
_entity.id
_entity.type
_entity.pdbx_description
1 polymer ?
#
loop_
_entity_poly.entity_id
_entity_poly.type
_entity_poly.pdbx_seq_one_letter_code
_entity_poly.pdbx_strand_id
1 'polypeptide(L)'
;MKKSIYIFIAVVIFIAAGAVALVFLQKKELSGPPTITANFIDPSKVDRISKFRSCQGHVVVPQDGSETKRNMKHYLMIQEAYQGKQVEVYAPYDSTVSIRELSNQDLEGEISFAVNGSDWSMSILHLVVLDTLKNGDEVKAGDLVGHIPDKGIDLVYSAGGEGVKMIDGWESPYGALDSVFNHMSDAAFSQWLGDNVRDRSDLIYTKEFRDANPCQLETSSNAQDAQLNDHDHPEDWVTIQ
;
A
#
# COMPACT_ATOMS: atom_id res chain seq x y z
N MET A 1 -0.66 39.87 52.96
CA MET A 1 -1.53 38.81 52.36
C MET A 1 -1.74 38.96 50.82
N LYS A 2 -2.01 40.11 50.26
CA LYS A 2 -2.25 40.25 48.78
C LYS A 2 -1.05 39.84 47.91
N LYS A 3 0.19 40.15 48.26
CA LYS A 3 1.39 39.80 47.45
C LYS A 3 1.63 38.29 47.35
N SER A 4 1.36 37.50 48.40
CA SER A 4 1.53 36.04 48.37
C SER A 4 0.54 35.32 47.41
N ILE A 5 -0.69 35.86 47.28
CA ILE A 5 -1.71 35.32 46.39
C ILE A 5 -1.30 35.49 44.91
N TYR A 6 -0.73 36.63 44.56
CA TYR A 6 -0.28 36.90 43.15
C TYR A 6 0.88 35.98 42.74
N ILE A 7 1.81 35.71 43.67
CA ILE A 7 2.93 34.78 43.42
C ILE A 7 2.40 33.35 43.21
N PHE A 8 1.43 32.92 44.00
CA PHE A 8 0.84 31.60 43.90
C PHE A 8 0.11 31.43 42.55
N ILE A 9 -0.66 32.41 42.14
CA ILE A 9 -1.39 32.40 40.86
C ILE A 9 -0.39 32.41 39.67
N ALA A 10 0.69 33.18 39.71
CA ALA A 10 1.69 33.18 38.68
C ALA A 10 2.40 31.82 38.53
N VAL A 11 2.73 31.15 39.64
CA VAL A 11 3.35 29.83 39.61
C VAL A 11 2.42 28.77 39.03
N VAL A 12 1.13 28.78 39.39
CA VAL A 12 0.14 27.85 38.85
C VAL A 12 -0.06 28.04 37.35
N ILE A 13 -0.10 29.30 36.86
CA ILE A 13 -0.19 29.59 35.41
C ILE A 13 1.06 29.10 34.66
N PHE A 14 2.26 29.27 35.25
CA PHE A 14 3.51 28.79 34.61
C PHE A 14 3.56 27.25 34.56
N ILE A 15 3.10 26.55 35.60
CA ILE A 15 3.05 25.08 35.59
C ILE A 15 2.00 24.60 34.56
N ALA A 16 0.83 25.22 34.50
CA ALA A 16 -0.21 24.88 33.52
C ALA A 16 0.26 25.13 32.07
N ALA A 17 0.94 26.27 31.81
CA ALA A 17 1.50 26.57 30.50
C ALA A 17 2.63 25.61 30.11
N GLY A 18 3.48 25.22 31.05
CA GLY A 18 4.53 24.23 30.85
C GLY A 18 3.98 22.83 30.54
N ALA A 19 2.93 22.40 31.24
CA ALA A 19 2.27 21.13 31.00
C ALA A 19 1.59 21.08 29.61
N VAL A 20 0.92 22.16 29.20
CA VAL A 20 0.31 22.30 27.87
C VAL A 20 1.40 22.29 26.79
N ALA A 21 2.51 22.99 26.97
CA ALA A 21 3.62 22.98 26.03
C ALA A 21 4.27 21.59 25.89
N LEU A 22 4.39 20.84 26.99
CA LEU A 22 4.91 19.46 26.96
C LEU A 22 3.97 18.50 26.20
N VAL A 23 2.67 18.69 26.29
CA VAL A 23 1.70 17.91 25.50
C VAL A 23 1.79 18.22 24.00
N PHE A 24 2.02 19.48 23.64
CA PHE A 24 2.22 19.88 22.22
C PHE A 24 3.60 19.51 21.66
N LEU A 25 4.59 19.26 22.52
CA LEU A 25 5.94 18.88 22.11
C LEU A 25 6.15 17.37 22.01
N GLN A 26 5.18 16.55 22.40
CA GLN A 26 5.18 15.15 22.02
C GLN A 26 4.87 15.07 20.54
N LYS A 27 5.90 15.33 19.71
CA LYS A 27 5.91 14.92 18.31
C LYS A 27 5.67 13.41 18.36
N LYS A 28 4.47 12.97 17.96
CA LYS A 28 4.14 11.56 17.88
C LYS A 28 5.21 10.96 16.97
N GLU A 29 6.12 10.16 17.54
CA GLU A 29 7.06 9.41 16.71
C GLU A 29 6.19 8.52 15.83
N LEU A 30 6.31 8.72 14.51
CA LEU A 30 5.62 7.88 13.55
C LEU A 30 6.18 6.47 13.73
N SER A 31 5.32 5.50 13.95
CA SER A 31 5.72 4.10 13.93
C SER A 31 6.13 3.75 12.49
N GLY A 32 7.11 2.87 12.34
CA GLY A 32 7.49 2.36 11.03
C GLY A 32 6.32 1.65 10.32
N PRO A 33 6.58 1.11 9.13
CA PRO A 33 5.58 0.39 8.35
C PRO A 33 4.95 -0.75 9.14
N PRO A 34 3.59 -0.92 9.12
CA PRO A 34 2.90 -2.02 9.78
C PRO A 34 3.34 -3.38 9.24
N THR A 35 3.45 -4.38 10.12
CA THR A 35 3.74 -5.76 9.69
C THR A 35 2.45 -6.45 9.23
N ILE A 36 2.48 -7.04 8.05
CA ILE A 36 1.40 -7.88 7.51
C ILE A 36 1.43 -9.22 8.23
N THR A 37 0.44 -9.49 9.07
CA THR A 37 0.37 -10.67 9.93
C THR A 37 -0.62 -11.73 9.47
N ALA A 38 -1.53 -11.36 8.56
CA ALA A 38 -2.46 -12.26 7.89
C ALA A 38 -2.32 -12.14 6.36
N ASN A 39 -2.54 -13.23 5.65
CA ASN A 39 -2.62 -13.17 4.19
C ASN A 39 -3.91 -12.46 3.77
N PHE A 40 -3.76 -11.49 2.88
CA PHE A 40 -4.88 -10.71 2.32
C PHE A 40 -5.67 -11.51 1.26
N ILE A 41 -5.16 -12.65 0.83
CA ILE A 41 -5.79 -13.62 -0.07
C ILE A 41 -5.24 -15.01 0.24
N ASP A 42 -5.98 -16.05 -0.09
CA ASP A 42 -5.47 -17.43 -0.10
C ASP A 42 -4.47 -17.62 -1.27
N PRO A 43 -3.16 -17.79 -1.02
CA PRO A 43 -2.16 -17.94 -2.07
C PRO A 43 -2.44 -19.12 -3.03
N SER A 44 -3.16 -20.15 -2.57
CA SER A 44 -3.52 -21.31 -3.40
C SER A 44 -4.49 -20.96 -4.54
N LYS A 45 -5.12 -19.79 -4.50
CA LYS A 45 -6.02 -19.28 -5.55
C LYS A 45 -5.31 -18.35 -6.53
N VAL A 46 -4.06 -17.99 -6.27
CA VAL A 46 -3.27 -17.08 -7.10
C VAL A 46 -2.58 -17.85 -8.23
N ASP A 47 -2.70 -17.36 -9.45
CA ASP A 47 -1.97 -17.84 -10.62
C ASP A 47 -0.55 -17.25 -10.62
N ARG A 48 -0.48 -15.92 -10.64
CA ARG A 48 0.79 -15.21 -10.75
C ARG A 48 0.71 -13.82 -10.12
N ILE A 49 1.88 -13.30 -9.80
CA ILE A 49 2.04 -11.94 -9.29
C ILE A 49 3.16 -11.21 -10.03
N SER A 50 2.97 -9.94 -10.34
CA SER A 50 4.04 -9.13 -10.93
C SER A 50 5.10 -8.81 -9.87
N LYS A 51 6.36 -8.78 -10.28
CA LYS A 51 7.46 -8.33 -9.40
C LYS A 51 7.30 -6.84 -9.07
N PHE A 52 7.66 -6.48 -7.87
CA PHE A 52 7.86 -5.08 -7.50
C PHE A 52 8.97 -4.46 -8.36
N ARG A 53 8.80 -3.26 -8.85
CA ARG A 53 9.61 -2.61 -9.88
C ARG A 53 9.53 -3.30 -11.24
N SER A 54 8.38 -3.88 -11.59
CA SER A 54 8.12 -4.45 -12.92
C SER A 54 7.94 -3.36 -13.99
N CYS A 55 7.85 -3.78 -15.24
CA CYS A 55 7.43 -2.94 -16.36
C CYS A 55 5.95 -3.17 -16.72
N GLN A 56 5.17 -3.77 -15.84
CA GLN A 56 3.76 -4.06 -16.09
C GLN A 56 2.86 -2.85 -15.80
N GLY A 57 1.90 -2.60 -16.68
CA GLY A 57 0.87 -1.57 -16.54
C GLY A 57 1.41 -0.15 -16.65
N HIS A 58 1.19 0.69 -15.66
CA HIS A 58 1.55 2.11 -15.69
C HIS A 58 2.61 2.47 -14.64
N VAL A 59 3.23 3.65 -14.81
CA VAL A 59 4.21 4.17 -13.87
C VAL A 59 3.59 4.33 -12.48
N VAL A 60 4.22 3.75 -11.47
CA VAL A 60 3.92 3.99 -10.05
C VAL A 60 5.24 4.14 -9.33
N VAL A 61 5.58 5.34 -8.90
CA VAL A 61 6.89 5.69 -8.35
C VAL A 61 6.75 6.71 -7.23
N PRO A 62 7.75 6.86 -6.34
CA PRO A 62 7.72 7.88 -5.30
C PRO A 62 7.87 9.29 -5.89
N GLN A 63 7.24 10.27 -5.25
CA GLN A 63 7.18 11.66 -5.71
C GLN A 63 8.51 12.44 -5.60
N ASP A 64 9.52 11.88 -4.93
CA ASP A 64 10.85 12.48 -4.81
C ASP A 64 11.72 12.27 -6.06
N GLY A 65 11.24 11.45 -7.02
CA GLY A 65 11.97 11.13 -8.24
C GLY A 65 13.19 10.23 -8.04
N SER A 66 13.34 9.63 -6.86
CA SER A 66 14.43 8.69 -6.57
C SER A 66 14.35 7.39 -7.39
N GLU A 67 13.15 7.08 -7.87
CA GLU A 67 12.86 5.98 -8.78
C GLU A 67 11.92 6.47 -9.90
N THR A 68 12.19 6.05 -11.14
CA THR A 68 11.47 6.48 -12.35
C THR A 68 11.31 5.33 -13.33
N LYS A 69 10.38 5.43 -14.28
CA LYS A 69 10.18 4.46 -15.38
C LYS A 69 10.05 3.02 -14.87
N ARG A 70 9.13 2.79 -13.93
CA ARG A 70 8.83 1.48 -13.37
C ARG A 70 7.47 1.47 -12.69
N ASN A 71 6.98 0.29 -12.40
CA ASN A 71 5.81 0.08 -11.57
C ASN A 71 6.23 -0.47 -10.20
N MET A 72 5.96 0.27 -9.13
CA MET A 72 6.27 -0.09 -7.75
C MET A 72 5.02 -0.55 -6.97
N LYS A 73 4.12 -1.26 -7.65
CA LYS A 73 3.04 -2.04 -7.05
C LYS A 73 3.12 -3.47 -7.56
N HIS A 74 2.34 -4.36 -6.96
CA HIS A 74 2.14 -5.69 -7.51
C HIS A 74 0.76 -5.79 -8.16
N TYR A 75 0.69 -6.39 -9.33
CA TYR A 75 -0.53 -6.96 -9.89
C TYR A 75 -0.61 -8.42 -9.47
N LEU A 76 -1.75 -8.85 -8.97
CA LEU A 76 -2.01 -10.21 -8.58
C LEU A 76 -3.14 -10.75 -9.42
N MET A 77 -2.89 -11.86 -10.12
CA MET A 77 -3.88 -12.54 -10.96
C MET A 77 -4.31 -13.84 -10.30
N ILE A 78 -5.61 -14.09 -10.27
CA ILE A 78 -6.16 -15.34 -9.75
C ILE A 78 -6.24 -16.40 -10.85
N GLN A 79 -6.17 -17.68 -10.44
CA GLN A 79 -6.27 -18.81 -11.35
C GLN A 79 -7.61 -18.78 -12.09
N GLU A 80 -7.61 -19.20 -13.37
CA GLU A 80 -8.80 -19.24 -14.22
C GLU A 80 -9.97 -19.99 -13.57
N ALA A 81 -9.66 -21.05 -12.81
CA ALA A 81 -10.65 -21.83 -12.09
C ALA A 81 -11.46 -21.03 -11.04
N TYR A 82 -10.93 -19.90 -10.59
CA TYR A 82 -11.55 -19.04 -9.56
C TYR A 82 -12.10 -17.73 -10.11
N GLN A 83 -11.86 -17.38 -11.37
CA GLN A 83 -12.37 -16.16 -11.98
C GLN A 83 -13.91 -16.16 -11.96
N GLY A 84 -14.48 -15.03 -11.56
CA GLY A 84 -15.94 -14.87 -11.37
C GLY A 84 -16.52 -15.62 -10.17
N LYS A 85 -15.69 -16.22 -9.30
CA LYS A 85 -16.14 -16.96 -8.10
C LYS A 85 -16.03 -16.20 -6.78
N GLN A 86 -15.84 -14.88 -6.83
CA GLN A 86 -15.74 -14.04 -5.63
C GLN A 86 -14.67 -14.54 -4.65
N VAL A 87 -13.39 -14.54 -5.08
CA VAL A 87 -12.27 -14.88 -4.21
C VAL A 87 -12.18 -13.88 -3.07
N GLU A 88 -12.21 -14.38 -1.84
CA GLU A 88 -12.22 -13.57 -0.62
C GLU A 88 -10.93 -12.78 -0.41
N VAL A 89 -11.06 -11.54 0.07
CA VAL A 89 -9.97 -10.63 0.43
C VAL A 89 -10.08 -10.30 1.90
N TYR A 90 -8.95 -10.33 2.61
CA TYR A 90 -8.88 -10.19 4.06
C TYR A 90 -7.98 -9.02 4.47
N ALA A 91 -8.24 -8.47 5.67
CA ALA A 91 -7.40 -7.43 6.25
C ALA A 91 -5.99 -7.98 6.56
N PRO A 92 -4.91 -7.29 6.14
CA PRO A 92 -3.53 -7.77 6.31
C PRO A 92 -3.02 -7.64 7.75
N TYR A 93 -3.57 -6.70 8.51
CA TYR A 93 -3.22 -6.39 9.90
C TYR A 93 -4.36 -5.61 10.57
N ASP A 94 -4.32 -5.48 11.90
CA ASP A 94 -5.24 -4.63 12.66
C ASP A 94 -5.13 -3.19 12.19
N SER A 95 -6.23 -2.59 11.73
CA SER A 95 -6.20 -1.28 11.07
C SER A 95 -7.54 -0.56 11.09
N THR A 96 -7.52 0.72 10.76
CA THR A 96 -8.69 1.49 10.35
C THR A 96 -8.76 1.51 8.83
N VAL A 97 -9.94 1.26 8.26
CA VAL A 97 -10.10 1.23 6.81
C VAL A 97 -10.56 2.56 6.23
N SER A 98 -10.08 2.85 5.02
CA SER A 98 -10.58 3.89 4.14
C SER A 98 -10.99 3.26 2.80
N ILE A 99 -12.19 3.57 2.34
CA ILE A 99 -12.79 2.97 1.14
C ILE A 99 -13.01 4.07 0.11
N ARG A 100 -12.61 3.82 -1.13
CA ARG A 100 -12.80 4.71 -2.27
C ARG A 100 -13.39 3.92 -3.44
N GLU A 101 -14.46 4.43 -4.03
CA GLU A 101 -14.99 3.90 -5.28
C GLU A 101 -14.06 4.28 -6.45
N LEU A 102 -13.77 3.35 -7.34
CA LEU A 102 -13.00 3.60 -8.55
C LEU A 102 -13.97 4.04 -9.65
N SER A 103 -13.85 5.28 -10.08
CA SER A 103 -14.86 6.07 -10.81
C SER A 103 -15.26 5.58 -12.21
N ASN A 104 -14.72 4.49 -12.73
CA ASN A 104 -14.93 4.05 -14.11
C ASN A 104 -15.31 2.57 -14.27
N GLN A 105 -15.50 1.83 -13.19
CA GLN A 105 -15.83 0.41 -13.26
C GLN A 105 -16.93 0.11 -12.27
N ASP A 106 -18.03 -0.42 -12.78
CA ASP A 106 -19.19 -0.80 -11.97
C ASP A 106 -18.77 -1.73 -10.82
N LEU A 107 -18.99 -1.28 -9.58
CA LEU A 107 -18.82 -2.02 -8.33
C LEU A 107 -17.36 -2.24 -7.83
N GLU A 108 -16.32 -1.81 -8.54
CA GLU A 108 -14.95 -1.95 -8.05
C GLU A 108 -14.52 -0.77 -7.18
N GLY A 109 -13.82 -1.08 -6.11
CA GLY A 109 -13.31 -0.12 -5.15
C GLY A 109 -11.84 -0.33 -4.79
N GLU A 110 -11.35 0.58 -3.97
CA GLU A 110 -10.09 0.49 -3.25
C GLU A 110 -10.38 0.48 -1.76
N ILE A 111 -9.70 -0.40 -1.03
CA ILE A 111 -9.64 -0.37 0.42
C ILE A 111 -8.21 -0.13 0.87
N SER A 112 -8.01 0.85 1.74
CA SER A 112 -6.72 1.17 2.34
C SER A 112 -6.75 0.86 3.83
N PHE A 113 -5.68 0.25 4.34
CA PHE A 113 -5.51 -0.16 5.72
C PHE A 113 -4.48 0.74 6.39
N ALA A 114 -4.91 1.58 7.33
CA ALA A 114 -4.05 2.52 8.02
C ALA A 114 -3.93 2.18 9.51
N VAL A 115 -2.74 2.35 10.07
CA VAL A 115 -2.48 2.17 11.51
C VAL A 115 -2.23 3.53 12.14
N ASN A 116 -2.89 3.80 13.25
CA ASN A 116 -2.74 5.06 13.94
C ASN A 116 -1.30 5.27 14.41
N GLY A 117 -0.64 6.30 13.87
CA GLY A 117 0.75 6.64 14.18
C GLY A 117 1.76 6.17 13.16
N SER A 118 1.34 5.45 12.12
CA SER A 118 2.15 5.18 10.93
C SER A 118 1.74 6.13 9.80
N ASP A 119 2.67 6.52 8.98
CA ASP A 119 2.43 7.16 7.67
C ASP A 119 2.31 6.13 6.53
N TRP A 120 2.59 4.86 6.82
CA TRP A 120 2.46 3.75 5.89
C TRP A 120 1.07 3.13 5.93
N SER A 121 0.61 2.72 4.75
CA SER A 121 -0.64 1.97 4.57
C SER A 121 -0.50 0.96 3.44
N MET A 122 -1.31 -0.08 3.48
CA MET A 122 -1.52 -0.99 2.36
C MET A 122 -2.84 -0.64 1.70
N SER A 123 -2.86 -0.53 0.38
CA SER A 123 -4.08 -0.42 -0.43
C SER A 123 -4.23 -1.65 -1.31
N ILE A 124 -5.47 -2.12 -1.43
CA ILE A 124 -5.90 -3.16 -2.36
C ILE A 124 -6.94 -2.53 -3.28
N LEU A 125 -6.70 -2.58 -4.60
CA LEU A 125 -7.55 -1.98 -5.63
C LEU A 125 -8.23 -3.08 -6.45
N HIS A 126 -9.32 -2.75 -7.13
CA HIS A 126 -10.11 -3.63 -8.00
C HIS A 126 -10.80 -4.78 -7.25
N LEU A 127 -11.35 -4.48 -6.08
CA LEU A 127 -12.15 -5.43 -5.32
C LEU A 127 -13.56 -4.89 -5.08
N VAL A 128 -14.51 -5.79 -4.85
CA VAL A 128 -15.84 -5.43 -4.31
C VAL A 128 -15.73 -5.46 -2.79
N VAL A 129 -15.77 -4.30 -2.17
CA VAL A 129 -15.73 -4.16 -0.71
C VAL A 129 -17.08 -4.61 -0.13
N LEU A 130 -17.07 -5.21 1.07
CA LEU A 130 -18.31 -5.60 1.74
C LEU A 130 -19.19 -4.37 2.03
N ASP A 131 -20.48 -4.45 1.71
CA ASP A 131 -21.46 -3.37 1.95
C ASP A 131 -21.60 -2.99 3.43
N THR A 132 -21.19 -3.88 4.32
CA THR A 132 -21.22 -3.66 5.77
C THR A 132 -20.07 -2.82 6.27
N LEU A 133 -18.96 -2.69 5.51
CA LEU A 133 -17.79 -1.88 5.86
C LEU A 133 -17.99 -0.42 5.45
N LYS A 134 -17.50 0.48 6.31
CA LYS A 134 -17.55 1.92 6.08
C LYS A 134 -16.19 2.56 6.37
N ASN A 135 -15.99 3.74 5.78
CA ASN A 135 -14.82 4.56 6.10
C ASN A 135 -14.71 4.81 7.61
N GLY A 136 -13.56 4.52 8.17
CA GLY A 136 -13.25 4.67 9.59
C GLY A 136 -13.54 3.46 10.46
N ASP A 137 -14.08 2.37 9.89
CA ASP A 137 -14.27 1.12 10.65
C ASP A 137 -12.92 0.49 11.01
N GLU A 138 -12.86 -0.13 12.18
CA GLU A 138 -11.72 -0.94 12.63
C GLU A 138 -11.89 -2.38 12.17
N VAL A 139 -10.82 -2.97 11.62
CA VAL A 139 -10.75 -4.38 11.25
C VAL A 139 -9.56 -5.05 11.93
N LYS A 140 -9.67 -6.36 12.13
CA LYS A 140 -8.60 -7.20 12.64
C LYS A 140 -7.89 -7.95 11.50
N ALA A 141 -6.62 -8.29 11.73
CA ALA A 141 -5.89 -9.17 10.82
C ALA A 141 -6.69 -10.44 10.52
N GLY A 142 -6.96 -10.73 9.24
CA GLY A 142 -7.74 -11.87 8.78
C GLY A 142 -9.26 -11.65 8.72
N ASP A 143 -9.79 -10.48 9.06
CA ASP A 143 -11.20 -10.16 8.85
C ASP A 143 -11.48 -10.08 7.34
N LEU A 144 -12.61 -10.66 6.91
CA LEU A 144 -13.08 -10.56 5.54
C LEU A 144 -13.48 -9.11 5.24
N VAL A 145 -12.94 -8.54 4.15
CA VAL A 145 -13.17 -7.13 3.78
C VAL A 145 -13.81 -6.96 2.40
N GLY A 146 -13.75 -7.99 1.57
CA GLY A 146 -14.29 -7.94 0.22
C GLY A 146 -13.97 -9.20 -0.57
N HIS A 147 -14.14 -9.10 -1.88
CA HIS A 147 -13.81 -10.18 -2.81
C HIS A 147 -13.37 -9.64 -4.17
N ILE A 148 -12.60 -10.45 -4.89
CA ILE A 148 -12.14 -10.16 -6.24
C ILE A 148 -13.28 -10.50 -7.20
N PRO A 149 -13.78 -9.53 -7.98
CA PRO A 149 -14.93 -9.77 -8.87
C PRO A 149 -14.55 -10.53 -10.14
N ASP A 150 -13.35 -10.32 -10.69
CA ASP A 150 -12.95 -10.85 -12.00
C ASP A 150 -11.59 -11.57 -11.95
N LYS A 151 -10.51 -10.91 -12.39
CA LYS A 151 -9.23 -11.58 -12.70
C LYS A 151 -8.14 -11.36 -11.68
N GLY A 152 -8.17 -10.25 -10.96
CA GLY A 152 -7.09 -9.90 -10.05
C GLY A 152 -7.28 -8.58 -9.34
N ILE A 153 -6.27 -8.22 -8.58
CA ILE A 153 -6.19 -7.00 -7.77
C ILE A 153 -4.81 -6.35 -7.90
N ASP A 154 -4.75 -5.08 -7.54
CA ASP A 154 -3.49 -4.36 -7.37
C ASP A 154 -3.18 -4.21 -5.88
N LEU A 155 -1.90 -4.34 -5.54
CA LEU A 155 -1.40 -4.21 -4.17
C LEU A 155 -0.40 -3.05 -4.12
N VAL A 156 -0.69 -2.06 -3.30
CA VAL A 156 0.19 -0.90 -3.06
C VAL A 156 0.52 -0.82 -1.59
N TYR A 157 1.80 -0.75 -1.25
CA TYR A 157 2.27 -0.49 0.10
C TYR A 157 3.10 0.80 0.09
N SER A 158 2.60 1.84 0.73
CA SER A 158 3.15 3.18 0.56
C SER A 158 3.08 4.03 1.82
N ALA A 159 4.00 4.98 1.92
CA ALA A 159 3.86 6.13 2.81
C ALA A 159 3.24 7.31 2.07
N GLY A 160 2.45 8.10 2.78
CA GLY A 160 1.86 9.33 2.24
C GLY A 160 2.91 10.33 1.77
N GLY A 161 2.60 11.05 0.71
CA GLY A 161 3.44 12.10 0.16
C GLY A 161 2.93 13.51 0.49
N GLU A 162 3.70 14.52 0.09
CA GLU A 162 3.31 15.94 0.19
C GLU A 162 2.59 16.37 -1.09
N GLY A 163 1.28 16.13 -1.14
CA GLY A 163 0.46 16.43 -2.33
C GLY A 163 0.74 15.44 -3.47
N VAL A 164 0.54 15.89 -4.71
CA VAL A 164 0.74 15.10 -5.93
C VAL A 164 1.83 15.75 -6.77
N LYS A 165 2.77 14.96 -7.28
CA LYS A 165 3.83 15.42 -8.18
C LYS A 165 3.83 14.61 -9.47
N MET A 166 4.17 15.29 -10.57
CA MET A 166 4.29 14.64 -11.87
C MET A 166 5.68 14.02 -12.03
N ILE A 167 5.74 12.70 -12.16
CA ILE A 167 6.96 11.92 -12.44
C ILE A 167 6.70 11.04 -13.66
N ASP A 168 7.54 11.17 -14.68
CA ASP A 168 7.41 10.43 -15.96
C ASP A 168 6.00 10.55 -16.60
N GLY A 169 5.33 11.69 -16.43
CA GLY A 169 3.98 11.90 -16.95
C GLY A 169 2.86 11.29 -16.11
N TRP A 170 3.17 10.74 -14.92
CA TRP A 170 2.22 10.17 -13.98
C TRP A 170 2.09 11.01 -12.71
N GLU A 171 0.86 11.13 -12.19
CA GLU A 171 0.56 11.80 -10.92
C GLU A 171 0.90 10.89 -9.73
N SER A 172 2.03 11.12 -9.08
CA SER A 172 2.43 10.36 -7.89
C SER A 172 1.99 11.05 -6.60
N PRO A 173 1.11 10.41 -5.79
CA PRO A 173 0.76 10.85 -4.45
C PRO A 173 1.67 10.24 -3.37
N TYR A 174 2.62 9.38 -3.72
CA TYR A 174 3.35 8.53 -2.78
C TYR A 174 4.64 9.19 -2.32
N GLY A 175 4.85 9.32 -0.99
CA GLY A 175 6.12 9.74 -0.41
C GLY A 175 7.18 8.65 -0.52
N ALA A 176 6.79 7.40 -0.27
CA ALA A 176 7.61 6.21 -0.45
C ALA A 176 6.75 5.02 -0.87
N LEU A 177 7.36 4.03 -1.50
CA LEU A 177 6.73 2.78 -1.91
C LEU A 177 7.65 1.61 -1.56
N ASP A 178 7.07 0.49 -1.12
CA ASP A 178 7.80 -0.76 -0.92
C ASP A 178 6.93 -1.97 -1.28
N SER A 179 7.56 -3.12 -1.43
CA SER A 179 6.85 -4.37 -1.67
C SER A 179 6.10 -4.83 -0.42
N VAL A 180 4.83 -5.22 -0.57
CA VAL A 180 4.04 -5.82 0.52
C VAL A 180 4.76 -7.03 1.14
N PHE A 181 5.53 -7.78 0.36
CA PHE A 181 6.25 -8.98 0.81
C PHE A 181 7.40 -8.66 1.76
N ASN A 182 8.02 -7.47 1.68
CA ASN A 182 9.04 -7.03 2.63
C ASN A 182 8.46 -6.83 4.04
N HIS A 183 7.17 -6.56 4.12
CA HIS A 183 6.47 -6.26 5.37
C HIS A 183 5.61 -7.42 5.90
N MET A 184 5.58 -8.56 5.21
CA MET A 184 4.92 -9.76 5.72
C MET A 184 5.73 -10.40 6.85
N SER A 185 5.03 -10.86 7.90
CA SER A 185 5.62 -11.77 8.88
C SER A 185 6.09 -13.07 8.19
N ASP A 186 7.09 -13.76 8.76
CA ASP A 186 7.55 -15.03 8.18
C ASP A 186 6.44 -16.09 8.16
N ALA A 187 5.56 -16.07 9.14
CA ALA A 187 4.42 -16.98 9.20
C ALA A 187 3.43 -16.75 8.04
N ALA A 188 3.10 -15.48 7.73
CA ALA A 188 2.24 -15.16 6.60
C ALA A 188 2.94 -15.45 5.27
N PHE A 189 4.22 -15.06 5.12
CA PHE A 189 4.98 -15.25 3.90
C PHE A 189 5.22 -16.74 3.59
N SER A 190 5.34 -17.62 4.60
CA SER A 190 5.58 -19.04 4.39
C SER A 190 4.52 -19.75 3.52
N GLN A 191 3.31 -19.19 3.44
CA GLN A 191 2.23 -19.72 2.60
C GLN A 191 2.39 -19.36 1.10
N TRP A 192 3.28 -18.43 0.77
CA TRP A 192 3.63 -18.06 -0.60
C TRP A 192 4.80 -18.87 -1.17
N LEU A 193 5.51 -19.60 -0.30
CA LEU A 193 6.66 -20.40 -0.71
C LEU A 193 6.22 -21.59 -1.58
N GLY A 194 6.97 -21.80 -2.66
CA GLY A 194 6.74 -22.86 -3.63
C GLY A 194 7.93 -23.02 -4.57
N ASP A 195 7.73 -23.68 -5.69
CA ASP A 195 8.81 -23.95 -6.65
C ASP A 195 9.42 -22.66 -7.24
N ASN A 196 8.61 -21.64 -7.43
CA ASN A 196 9.01 -20.38 -8.05
C ASN A 196 9.23 -19.23 -7.05
N VAL A 197 8.83 -19.40 -5.78
CA VAL A 197 9.03 -18.43 -4.70
C VAL A 197 9.75 -19.11 -3.55
N ARG A 198 11.04 -18.84 -3.41
CA ARG A 198 11.90 -19.41 -2.35
C ARG A 198 12.12 -18.42 -1.22
N ASP A 199 12.16 -17.15 -1.59
CA ASP A 199 12.25 -16.03 -0.65
C ASP A 199 11.60 -14.77 -1.24
N ARG A 200 11.59 -13.68 -0.46
CA ARG A 200 10.94 -12.42 -0.86
C ARG A 200 11.58 -11.77 -2.08
N SER A 201 12.87 -12.01 -2.31
CA SER A 201 13.60 -11.41 -3.43
C SER A 201 13.16 -11.95 -4.79
N ASP A 202 12.55 -13.15 -4.84
CA ASP A 202 11.99 -13.69 -6.08
C ASP A 202 10.83 -12.83 -6.61
N LEU A 203 10.17 -12.07 -5.72
CA LEU A 203 9.03 -11.20 -6.03
C LEU A 203 9.42 -9.72 -6.23
N ILE A 204 10.74 -9.40 -6.19
CA ILE A 204 11.20 -8.02 -6.13
C ILE A 204 12.43 -7.84 -7.02
N TYR A 205 12.36 -6.92 -7.96
CA TYR A 205 13.58 -6.41 -8.58
C TYR A 205 14.27 -5.40 -7.66
N THR A 206 15.61 -5.49 -7.56
CA THR A 206 16.37 -4.46 -6.86
C THR A 206 16.31 -3.12 -7.60
N LYS A 207 16.54 -2.03 -6.88
CA LYS A 207 16.63 -0.71 -7.50
C LYS A 207 17.72 -0.66 -8.56
N GLU A 208 18.89 -1.22 -8.25
CA GLU A 208 20.06 -1.26 -9.13
C GLU A 208 19.77 -2.02 -10.43
N PHE A 209 19.06 -3.17 -10.33
CA PHE A 209 18.66 -3.92 -11.52
C PHE A 209 17.76 -3.06 -12.41
N ARG A 210 16.74 -2.42 -11.83
CA ARG A 210 15.77 -1.63 -12.61
C ARG A 210 16.36 -0.31 -13.11
N ASP A 211 17.30 0.30 -12.41
CA ASP A 211 18.04 1.48 -12.88
C ASP A 211 18.90 1.14 -14.11
N ALA A 212 19.50 -0.05 -14.13
CA ALA A 212 20.26 -0.55 -15.30
C ALA A 212 19.36 -1.00 -16.46
N ASN A 213 18.09 -1.34 -16.20
CA ASN A 213 17.11 -1.84 -17.15
C ASN A 213 15.79 -1.06 -17.03
N PRO A 214 15.76 0.25 -17.31
CA PRO A 214 14.57 1.07 -17.14
C PRO A 214 13.47 0.63 -18.11
N CYS A 215 12.22 0.64 -17.64
CA CYS A 215 11.07 0.38 -18.51
C CYS A 215 10.92 1.46 -19.58
N GLN A 216 10.37 1.07 -20.70
CA GLN A 216 10.03 2.01 -21.77
C GLN A 216 8.63 2.57 -21.53
N LEU A 217 8.49 3.88 -21.75
CA LEU A 217 7.19 4.53 -21.69
C LEU A 217 6.52 4.44 -23.07
N GLU A 218 5.23 4.12 -23.09
CA GLU A 218 4.45 4.30 -24.30
C GLU A 218 4.38 5.78 -24.66
N THR A 219 4.62 6.08 -25.92
CA THR A 219 4.36 7.40 -26.49
C THR A 219 2.87 7.57 -26.72
N SER A 220 2.06 7.60 -25.67
CA SER A 220 0.65 7.92 -25.79
C SER A 220 0.45 9.44 -25.84
N SER A 221 -0.49 9.88 -26.66
CA SER A 221 -0.83 11.29 -26.86
C SER A 221 -1.52 11.95 -25.65
N ASN A 222 -1.76 11.21 -24.55
CA ASN A 222 -2.41 11.69 -23.35
C ASN A 222 -1.47 11.56 -22.16
N ALA A 223 -0.92 12.70 -21.72
CA ALA A 223 0.02 12.84 -20.60
C ALA A 223 -0.53 12.41 -19.22
N GLN A 224 -1.73 11.89 -19.14
CA GLN A 224 -2.36 11.47 -17.87
C GLN A 224 -2.26 9.95 -17.62
N ASP A 225 -1.76 9.18 -18.57
CA ASP A 225 -1.70 7.73 -18.48
C ASP A 225 -0.35 7.23 -19.03
N ALA A 226 0.71 7.41 -18.23
CA ALA A 226 2.05 6.96 -18.58
C ALA A 226 2.12 5.43 -18.48
N GLN A 227 1.59 4.76 -19.51
CA GLN A 227 1.68 3.31 -19.65
C GLN A 227 3.14 2.91 -19.87
N LEU A 228 3.51 1.80 -19.30
CA LEU A 228 4.79 1.15 -19.58
C LEU A 228 4.59 0.24 -20.79
N ASN A 229 5.39 0.50 -21.83
CA ASN A 229 5.27 -0.19 -23.14
C ASN A 229 5.92 -1.58 -23.08
N ASP A 230 5.47 -2.42 -22.15
CA ASP A 230 6.11 -3.70 -21.96
C ASP A 230 5.12 -4.78 -21.54
N HIS A 231 4.06 -4.92 -22.34
CA HIS A 231 3.00 -5.91 -22.10
C HIS A 231 3.48 -7.37 -22.18
N ASP A 232 4.70 -7.63 -22.68
CA ASP A 232 5.20 -8.96 -23.01
C ASP A 232 6.51 -9.33 -22.26
N HIS A 233 6.68 -8.88 -20.99
CA HIS A 233 7.77 -9.36 -20.15
C HIS A 233 7.30 -10.47 -19.21
N PRO A 234 7.31 -11.76 -19.67
CA PRO A 234 6.93 -12.88 -18.82
C PRO A 234 7.83 -12.99 -17.56
N GLU A 235 9.06 -12.51 -17.63
CA GLU A 235 10.01 -12.44 -16.52
C GLU A 235 9.59 -11.46 -15.40
N ASP A 236 8.71 -10.53 -15.68
CA ASP A 236 8.12 -9.63 -14.67
C ASP A 236 7.05 -10.33 -13.82
N TRP A 237 6.63 -11.52 -14.21
CA TRP A 237 5.66 -12.32 -13.49
C TRP A 237 6.29 -13.52 -12.80
N VAL A 238 5.81 -13.81 -11.61
CA VAL A 238 6.14 -15.03 -10.87
C VAL A 238 4.87 -15.86 -10.72
N THR A 239 4.88 -17.06 -11.27
CA THR A 239 3.81 -18.03 -11.08
C THR A 239 3.89 -18.56 -9.65
N ILE A 240 2.77 -18.56 -8.94
CA ILE A 240 2.74 -18.94 -7.52
C ILE A 240 2.57 -20.47 -7.36
N GLN A 241 2.02 -21.15 -8.37
CA GLN A 241 1.86 -22.60 -8.36
C GLN A 241 2.29 -23.23 -9.69
#